data_20f4be116514ea3924904b7d406616b5
#
_entry.id   20f4be116514ea3924904b7d406616b5
#
_cell.length_a   1.000
_cell.length_b   1.000
_cell.length_c   1.000
_cell.angle_alpha   90.00
_cell.angle_beta   90.00
_cell.angle_gamma   90.00
#
_symmetry.space_group_name_H-M   'P 1'
#
loop_
_entity.id
_entity.type
_entity.pdbx_description
1 polymer ?
#
loop_
_entity_poly.entity_id
_entity_poly.type
_entity_poly.pdbx_seq_one_letter_code
_entity_poly.pdbx_strand_id
1 'polypeptide(L)'
;MLIDLTGRTALVTGSTQGIGAAIATGLARAGARVAVNGRSRDSVGAALERLRGGSPGAEFLPAPGDISTDEGAGQVLDALPRADILVNNLGIFGSRPALEITDAEWRRYFEVNVLTAVRMTRAYLPGMVERSWGRIQNIASDSALVTPAEMIHYGMSKTALLAVSRGFAKEAAGTGVTVNSVIAGPTHTGGVEDFVHELVGRDLPWDEAQREFMRAHRPQSLIQRLIEPEEIAHMVVYLSSPQASATTGGAVRVDGGYVDSIVP
;
A
#
# COMPACT_ATOMS: atom_id res chain seq x y z
N MET A 1 -18.07 -11.29 -10.97
CA MET A 1 -18.56 -10.37 -9.91
C MET A 1 -18.28 -8.96 -10.40
N LEU A 2 -19.28 -8.09 -10.47
CA LEU A 2 -19.08 -6.67 -10.75
C LEU A 2 -18.90 -5.94 -9.41
N ILE A 3 -17.83 -5.18 -9.26
CA ILE A 3 -17.59 -4.28 -8.13
C ILE A 3 -17.92 -2.87 -8.60
N ASP A 4 -18.85 -2.22 -7.90
CA ASP A 4 -19.25 -0.84 -8.15
C ASP A 4 -18.98 -0.01 -6.90
N LEU A 5 -18.12 1.01 -7.05
CA LEU A 5 -17.74 1.97 -6.01
C LEU A 5 -18.23 3.39 -6.34
N THR A 6 -19.23 3.50 -7.25
CA THR A 6 -19.84 4.78 -7.60
C THR A 6 -20.37 5.49 -6.34
N GLY A 7 -20.10 6.79 -6.25
CA GLY A 7 -20.44 7.61 -5.09
C GLY A 7 -19.48 7.48 -3.90
N ARG A 8 -18.46 6.64 -3.98
CA ARG A 8 -17.41 6.52 -2.95
C ARG A 8 -16.22 7.41 -3.27
N THR A 9 -15.61 7.96 -2.23
CA THR A 9 -14.36 8.73 -2.33
C THR A 9 -13.24 7.99 -1.64
N ALA A 10 -12.14 7.77 -2.35
CA ALA A 10 -10.97 7.07 -1.86
C ALA A 10 -9.77 8.01 -1.72
N LEU A 11 -8.96 7.82 -0.69
CA LEU A 11 -7.60 8.32 -0.59
C LEU A 11 -6.61 7.16 -0.72
N VAL A 12 -5.66 7.28 -1.64
CA VAL A 12 -4.52 6.35 -1.74
C VAL A 12 -3.24 7.12 -1.44
N THR A 13 -2.59 6.81 -0.33
CA THR A 13 -1.36 7.49 0.06
C THR A 13 -0.17 6.99 -0.76
N GLY A 14 0.76 7.88 -1.14
CA GLY A 14 1.91 7.51 -1.96
C GLY A 14 1.52 6.93 -3.32
N SER A 15 0.52 7.49 -3.98
CA SER A 15 -0.09 6.95 -5.21
C SER A 15 0.36 7.62 -6.49
N THR A 16 1.50 8.30 -6.47
CA THR A 16 2.05 8.91 -7.69
C THR A 16 2.69 7.90 -8.64
N GLN A 17 3.02 6.68 -8.19
CA GLN A 17 3.64 5.62 -8.99
C GLN A 17 3.44 4.23 -8.36
N GLY A 18 3.91 3.17 -9.03
CA GLY A 18 3.98 1.80 -8.53
C GLY A 18 2.63 1.25 -8.05
N ILE A 19 2.65 0.49 -6.96
CA ILE A 19 1.46 -0.15 -6.37
C ILE A 19 0.35 0.88 -6.08
N GLY A 20 0.71 2.04 -5.53
CA GLY A 20 -0.26 3.08 -5.20
C GLY A 20 -0.99 3.64 -6.43
N ALA A 21 -0.30 3.83 -7.54
CA ALA A 21 -0.90 4.29 -8.81
C ALA A 21 -1.82 3.23 -9.41
N ALA A 22 -1.42 1.95 -9.37
CA ALA A 22 -2.26 0.84 -9.82
C ALA A 22 -3.53 0.72 -8.96
N ILE A 23 -3.41 0.84 -7.63
CA ILE A 23 -4.57 0.86 -6.72
C ILE A 23 -5.49 2.03 -7.05
N ALA A 24 -4.95 3.24 -7.22
CA ALA A 24 -5.74 4.42 -7.58
C ALA A 24 -6.50 4.20 -8.89
N THR A 25 -5.84 3.63 -9.90
CA THR A 25 -6.44 3.27 -11.18
C THR A 25 -7.56 2.23 -11.01
N GLY A 26 -7.31 1.17 -10.25
CA GLY A 26 -8.28 0.10 -10.02
C GLY A 26 -9.56 0.59 -9.32
N LEU A 27 -9.40 1.40 -8.26
CA LEU A 27 -10.52 2.01 -7.55
C LEU A 27 -11.32 2.98 -8.43
N ALA A 28 -10.63 3.79 -9.24
CA ALA A 28 -11.28 4.72 -10.14
C ALA A 28 -12.04 4.01 -11.28
N ARG A 29 -11.50 2.93 -11.84
CA ARG A 29 -12.18 2.08 -12.82
C ARG A 29 -13.40 1.36 -12.24
N ALA A 30 -13.40 1.11 -10.92
CA ALA A 30 -14.56 0.60 -10.20
C ALA A 30 -15.59 1.70 -9.85
N GLY A 31 -15.40 2.95 -10.27
CA GLY A 31 -16.35 4.05 -10.11
C GLY A 31 -16.09 4.98 -8.93
N ALA A 32 -15.05 4.78 -8.13
CA ALA A 32 -14.70 5.68 -7.05
C ALA A 32 -14.05 6.98 -7.55
N ARG A 33 -14.29 8.10 -6.84
CA ARG A 33 -13.45 9.29 -6.95
C ARG A 33 -12.19 9.07 -6.14
N VAL A 34 -11.00 9.21 -6.74
CA VAL A 34 -9.74 8.84 -6.08
C VAL A 34 -8.84 10.05 -5.88
N ALA A 35 -8.55 10.37 -4.63
CA ALA A 35 -7.54 11.35 -4.28
C ALA A 35 -6.14 10.72 -4.35
N VAL A 36 -5.30 11.30 -5.21
CA VAL A 36 -3.92 10.89 -5.47
C VAL A 36 -3.00 11.71 -4.58
N ASN A 37 -2.27 11.02 -3.70
CA ASN A 37 -1.35 11.65 -2.76
C ASN A 37 0.12 11.44 -3.17
N GLY A 38 0.89 12.48 -2.99
CA GLY A 38 2.34 12.56 -3.14
C GLY A 38 2.90 13.77 -2.41
N ARG A 39 4.22 13.83 -2.22
CA ARG A 39 4.89 14.85 -1.40
C ARG A 39 4.74 16.28 -1.92
N SER A 40 4.61 16.47 -3.23
CA SER A 40 4.58 17.80 -3.85
C SER A 40 3.44 17.93 -4.85
N ARG A 41 3.03 19.18 -5.11
CA ARG A 41 2.04 19.51 -6.14
C ARG A 41 2.48 19.04 -7.53
N ASP A 42 3.77 19.17 -7.84
CA ASP A 42 4.32 18.79 -9.15
C ASP A 42 4.24 17.28 -9.37
N SER A 43 4.67 16.49 -8.38
CA SER A 43 4.61 15.02 -8.47
C SER A 43 3.17 14.50 -8.57
N VAL A 44 2.24 15.13 -7.85
CA VAL A 44 0.80 14.80 -7.93
C VAL A 44 0.23 15.24 -9.27
N GLY A 45 0.57 16.43 -9.78
CA GLY A 45 0.14 16.93 -11.09
C GLY A 45 0.54 15.98 -12.23
N ALA A 46 1.82 15.63 -12.29
CA ALA A 46 2.33 14.68 -13.28
C ALA A 46 1.67 13.29 -13.19
N ALA A 47 1.39 12.81 -11.96
CA ALA A 47 0.68 11.56 -11.77
C ALA A 47 -0.76 11.62 -12.28
N LEU A 48 -1.47 12.72 -11.98
CA LEU A 48 -2.84 12.94 -12.44
C LEU A 48 -2.96 12.96 -13.96
N GLU A 49 -2.03 13.60 -14.66
CA GLU A 49 -2.00 13.59 -16.12
C GLU A 49 -1.89 12.17 -16.68
N ARG A 50 -0.95 11.37 -16.15
CA ARG A 50 -0.78 9.97 -16.58
C ARG A 50 -2.02 9.11 -16.29
N LEU A 51 -2.56 9.20 -15.07
CA LEU A 51 -3.70 8.41 -14.63
C LEU A 51 -4.96 8.72 -15.45
N ARG A 52 -5.22 9.99 -15.73
CA ARG A 52 -6.35 10.43 -16.56
C ARG A 52 -6.20 9.97 -18.00
N GLY A 53 -4.98 10.06 -18.54
CA GLY A 53 -4.68 9.55 -19.90
C GLY A 53 -4.90 8.04 -20.04
N GLY A 54 -4.57 7.26 -19.00
CA GLY A 54 -4.73 5.80 -19.00
C GLY A 54 -6.11 5.29 -18.55
N SER A 55 -7.01 6.19 -18.10
CA SER A 55 -8.34 5.83 -17.59
C SER A 55 -9.38 6.89 -17.94
N PRO A 56 -9.80 6.98 -19.22
CA PRO A 56 -10.81 7.94 -19.66
C PRO A 56 -12.11 7.81 -18.86
N GLY A 57 -12.65 8.94 -18.38
CA GLY A 57 -13.88 8.98 -17.59
C GLY A 57 -13.72 8.71 -16.10
N ALA A 58 -12.52 8.31 -15.64
CA ALA A 58 -12.24 8.15 -14.21
C ALA A 58 -11.98 9.51 -13.53
N GLU A 59 -12.43 9.67 -12.29
CA GLU A 59 -12.29 10.91 -11.52
C GLU A 59 -11.12 10.83 -10.55
N PHE A 60 -10.08 11.63 -10.79
CA PHE A 60 -8.93 11.75 -9.91
C PHE A 60 -8.83 13.16 -9.32
N LEU A 61 -8.60 13.24 -8.02
CA LEU A 61 -8.45 14.46 -7.23
C LEU A 61 -7.00 14.64 -6.76
N PRO A 62 -6.46 15.87 -6.70
CA PRO A 62 -5.16 16.11 -6.10
C PRO A 62 -5.23 16.11 -4.57
N ALA A 63 -4.29 15.43 -3.92
CA ALA A 63 -4.08 15.49 -2.47
C ALA A 63 -2.57 15.60 -2.15
N PRO A 64 -1.91 16.71 -2.56
CA PRO A 64 -0.49 16.90 -2.29
C PRO A 64 -0.23 17.15 -0.80
N GLY A 65 0.84 16.56 -0.27
CA GLY A 65 1.31 16.73 1.10
C GLY A 65 2.18 15.56 1.53
N ASP A 66 3.27 15.87 2.22
CA ASP A 66 4.13 14.85 2.83
C ASP A 66 3.50 14.37 4.15
N ILE A 67 2.72 13.30 4.09
CA ILE A 67 2.00 12.78 5.26
C ILE A 67 2.93 12.17 6.34
N SER A 68 4.24 12.13 6.12
CA SER A 68 5.20 11.81 7.18
C SER A 68 5.39 12.96 8.17
N THR A 69 4.93 14.16 7.80
CA THR A 69 4.90 15.35 8.66
C THR A 69 3.47 15.72 9.05
N ASP A 70 3.31 16.40 10.18
CA ASP A 70 2.00 16.88 10.62
C ASP A 70 1.43 17.95 9.69
N GLU A 71 2.28 18.84 9.16
CA GLU A 71 1.90 19.86 8.19
C GLU A 71 1.37 19.25 6.89
N GLY A 72 2.12 18.30 6.30
CA GLY A 72 1.71 17.64 5.06
C GLY A 72 0.48 16.77 5.23
N ALA A 73 0.31 16.13 6.38
CA ALA A 73 -0.94 15.42 6.70
C ALA A 73 -2.11 16.39 6.80
N GLY A 74 -1.94 17.56 7.43
CA GLY A 74 -2.93 18.65 7.47
C GLY A 74 -3.34 19.10 6.07
N GLN A 75 -2.38 19.32 5.17
CA GLN A 75 -2.65 19.70 3.78
C GLN A 75 -3.52 18.67 3.05
N VAL A 76 -3.27 17.38 3.26
CA VAL A 76 -4.07 16.30 2.66
C VAL A 76 -5.49 16.28 3.26
N LEU A 77 -5.64 16.46 4.56
CA LEU A 77 -6.93 16.50 5.23
C LEU A 77 -7.76 17.72 4.82
N ASP A 78 -7.12 18.87 4.60
CA ASP A 78 -7.79 20.07 4.08
C ASP A 78 -8.26 19.86 2.63
N ALA A 79 -7.44 19.21 1.80
CA ALA A 79 -7.80 18.89 0.41
C ALA A 79 -8.90 17.82 0.31
N LEU A 80 -8.93 16.87 1.25
CA LEU A 80 -9.88 15.78 1.29
C LEU A 80 -10.39 15.56 2.74
N PRO A 81 -11.31 16.37 3.24
CA PRO A 81 -11.79 16.28 4.63
C PRO A 81 -12.62 15.01 4.89
N ARG A 82 -13.06 14.32 3.84
CA ARG A 82 -13.84 13.09 3.95
C ARG A 82 -13.36 12.05 2.93
N ALA A 83 -13.09 10.83 3.42
CA ALA A 83 -12.89 9.66 2.59
C ALA A 83 -13.80 8.51 3.07
N ASP A 84 -14.27 7.71 2.14
CA ASP A 84 -15.02 6.46 2.41
C ASP A 84 -14.06 5.27 2.37
N ILE A 85 -13.01 5.36 1.56
CA ILE A 85 -11.96 4.35 1.42
C ILE A 85 -10.61 5.02 1.70
N LEU A 86 -9.82 4.42 2.59
CA LEU A 86 -8.45 4.83 2.88
C LEU A 86 -7.50 3.68 2.58
N VAL A 87 -6.55 3.92 1.67
CA VAL A 87 -5.46 2.99 1.40
C VAL A 87 -4.15 3.59 1.85
N ASN A 88 -3.63 3.11 2.97
CA ASN A 88 -2.32 3.47 3.50
C ASN A 88 -1.25 2.66 2.75
N ASN A 89 -0.81 3.21 1.63
CA ASN A 89 0.19 2.58 0.76
C ASN A 89 1.58 3.22 0.90
N LEU A 90 1.68 4.48 1.39
CA LEU A 90 2.98 5.12 1.55
C LEU A 90 3.92 4.23 2.37
N GLY A 91 5.15 4.06 1.87
CA GLY A 91 6.20 3.35 2.58
C GLY A 91 7.55 3.53 1.90
N ILE A 92 8.59 3.32 2.69
CA ILE A 92 9.98 3.25 2.25
C ILE A 92 10.51 1.84 2.50
N PHE A 93 11.43 1.39 1.65
CA PHE A 93 12.16 0.13 1.79
C PHE A 93 13.61 0.32 1.36
N GLY A 94 14.47 -0.62 1.71
CA GLY A 94 15.88 -0.64 1.35
C GLY A 94 16.62 -1.68 2.17
N SER A 95 17.75 -2.15 1.65
CA SER A 95 18.65 -3.08 2.31
C SER A 95 19.74 -2.34 3.08
N ARG A 96 20.16 -2.93 4.20
CA ARG A 96 21.33 -2.51 4.98
C ARG A 96 21.83 -3.68 5.83
N PRO A 97 23.14 -3.87 6.00
CA PRO A 97 23.65 -4.84 6.96
C PRO A 97 23.06 -4.59 8.36
N ALA A 98 22.58 -5.64 8.99
CA ALA A 98 21.78 -5.54 10.23
C ALA A 98 22.45 -4.72 11.35
N LEU A 99 23.77 -4.89 11.53
CA LEU A 99 24.54 -4.20 12.57
C LEU A 99 24.91 -2.73 12.22
N GLU A 100 24.66 -2.32 10.98
CA GLU A 100 24.91 -0.96 10.50
C GLU A 100 23.65 -0.07 10.48
N ILE A 101 22.47 -0.66 10.80
CA ILE A 101 21.22 0.10 10.84
C ILE A 101 21.25 1.01 12.07
N THR A 102 21.26 2.31 11.83
CA THR A 102 21.30 3.30 12.90
C THR A 102 19.94 3.48 13.58
N ASP A 103 19.94 3.95 14.83
CA ASP A 103 18.69 4.33 15.53
C ASP A 103 17.84 5.34 14.74
N ALA A 104 18.49 6.24 13.99
CA ALA A 104 17.78 7.21 13.15
C ALA A 104 17.04 6.53 12.00
N GLU A 105 17.62 5.50 11.39
CA GLU A 105 16.97 4.71 10.35
C GLU A 105 15.81 3.89 10.92
N TRP A 106 15.99 3.24 12.07
CA TRP A 106 14.87 2.55 12.76
C TRP A 106 13.69 3.48 13.01
N ARG A 107 13.93 4.69 13.55
CA ARG A 107 12.88 5.69 13.78
C ARG A 107 12.24 6.14 12.47
N ARG A 108 13.03 6.38 11.42
CA ARG A 108 12.53 6.79 10.10
C ARG A 108 11.59 5.75 9.50
N TYR A 109 11.96 4.47 9.55
CA TYR A 109 11.09 3.40 9.01
C TYR A 109 9.80 3.28 9.81
N PHE A 110 9.87 3.41 11.12
CA PHE A 110 8.67 3.41 11.97
C PHE A 110 7.80 4.64 11.68
N GLU A 111 8.38 5.83 11.63
CA GLU A 111 7.65 7.09 11.34
C GLU A 111 6.94 7.01 10.00
N VAL A 112 7.67 6.69 8.92
CA VAL A 112 7.12 6.71 7.57
C VAL A 112 6.18 5.54 7.29
N ASN A 113 6.52 4.33 7.70
CA ASN A 113 5.74 3.13 7.33
C ASN A 113 4.59 2.84 8.28
N VAL A 114 4.67 3.29 9.55
CA VAL A 114 3.69 2.95 10.59
C VAL A 114 2.89 4.17 11.03
N LEU A 115 3.57 5.22 11.52
CA LEU A 115 2.86 6.37 12.10
C LEU A 115 2.07 7.16 11.06
N THR A 116 2.49 7.21 9.80
CA THR A 116 1.66 7.81 8.73
C THR A 116 0.31 7.09 8.59
N ALA A 117 0.33 5.75 8.58
CA ALA A 117 -0.91 4.96 8.51
C ALA A 117 -1.80 5.17 9.74
N VAL A 118 -1.20 5.21 10.93
CA VAL A 118 -1.90 5.53 12.18
C VAL A 118 -2.52 6.93 12.12
N ARG A 119 -1.76 7.94 11.68
CA ARG A 119 -2.20 9.34 11.56
C ARG A 119 -3.42 9.47 10.64
N MET A 120 -3.34 8.91 9.43
CA MET A 120 -4.42 8.98 8.46
C MET A 120 -5.65 8.17 8.90
N THR A 121 -5.43 7.00 9.50
CA THR A 121 -6.53 6.19 10.06
C THR A 121 -7.26 6.93 11.18
N ARG A 122 -6.54 7.53 12.12
CA ARG A 122 -7.13 8.34 13.21
C ARG A 122 -7.95 9.52 12.68
N ALA A 123 -7.53 10.11 11.58
CA ALA A 123 -8.23 11.25 11.01
C ALA A 123 -9.55 10.85 10.32
N TYR A 124 -9.58 9.73 9.58
CA TYR A 124 -10.77 9.36 8.79
C TYR A 124 -11.72 8.39 9.49
N LEU A 125 -11.22 7.52 10.38
CA LEU A 125 -12.03 6.49 11.04
C LEU A 125 -13.25 7.04 11.79
N PRO A 126 -13.18 8.12 12.57
CA PRO A 126 -14.35 8.64 13.28
C PRO A 126 -15.52 8.97 12.34
N GLY A 127 -15.25 9.68 11.24
CA GLY A 127 -16.27 10.00 10.25
C GLY A 127 -16.80 8.78 9.49
N MET A 128 -15.99 7.75 9.29
CA MET A 128 -16.44 6.47 8.72
C MET A 128 -17.39 5.75 9.68
N VAL A 129 -17.07 5.72 10.97
CA VAL A 129 -17.91 5.13 12.04
C VAL A 129 -19.26 5.85 12.12
N GLU A 130 -19.26 7.18 12.15
CA GLU A 130 -20.49 7.99 12.18
C GLU A 130 -21.43 7.67 11.01
N ARG A 131 -20.87 7.42 9.83
CA ARG A 131 -21.64 7.06 8.62
C ARG A 131 -21.94 5.56 8.51
N SER A 132 -21.51 4.76 9.48
CA SER A 132 -21.67 3.30 9.49
C SER A 132 -21.12 2.61 8.22
N TRP A 133 -20.09 3.21 7.60
CA TRP A 133 -19.44 2.67 6.42
C TRP A 133 -18.01 3.22 6.25
N GLY A 134 -17.08 2.35 6.03
CA GLY A 134 -15.70 2.68 5.71
C GLY A 134 -14.88 1.46 5.33
N ARG A 135 -13.83 1.67 4.55
CA ARG A 135 -12.86 0.64 4.14
C ARG A 135 -11.45 1.17 4.33
N ILE A 136 -10.70 0.55 5.21
CA ILE A 136 -9.30 0.94 5.48
C ILE A 136 -8.41 -0.26 5.16
N GLN A 137 -7.42 -0.05 4.27
CA GLN A 137 -6.40 -1.06 3.96
C GLN A 137 -5.01 -0.49 4.21
N ASN A 138 -4.18 -1.28 4.88
CA ASN A 138 -2.76 -0.98 5.06
C ASN A 138 -1.95 -1.91 4.17
N ILE A 139 -1.15 -1.34 3.26
CA ILE A 139 -0.30 -2.14 2.36
C ILE A 139 0.95 -2.56 3.13
N ALA A 140 0.94 -3.80 3.58
CA ALA A 140 2.05 -4.49 4.22
C ALA A 140 2.97 -5.14 3.18
N SER A 141 3.79 -6.09 3.59
CA SER A 141 4.73 -6.84 2.75
C SER A 141 4.87 -8.26 3.27
N ASP A 142 5.25 -9.20 2.41
CA ASP A 142 5.74 -10.52 2.77
C ASP A 142 6.86 -10.46 3.82
N SER A 143 7.66 -9.38 3.79
CA SER A 143 8.70 -9.10 4.80
C SER A 143 8.15 -8.90 6.22
N ALA A 144 6.84 -8.72 6.38
CA ALA A 144 6.18 -8.74 7.69
C ALA A 144 6.13 -10.13 8.33
N LEU A 145 6.21 -11.18 7.52
CA LEU A 145 6.11 -12.59 7.92
C LEU A 145 7.45 -13.33 7.74
N VAL A 146 8.14 -13.07 6.64
CA VAL A 146 9.46 -13.62 6.33
C VAL A 146 10.43 -12.46 6.19
N THR A 147 10.96 -11.98 7.33
CA THR A 147 11.83 -10.80 7.37
C THR A 147 13.22 -11.12 6.80
N PRO A 148 13.65 -10.48 5.69
CA PRO A 148 15.00 -10.65 5.19
C PRO A 148 16.03 -10.07 6.16
N ALA A 149 17.18 -10.74 6.31
CA ALA A 149 18.22 -10.30 7.26
C ALA A 149 18.76 -8.89 6.96
N GLU A 150 18.82 -8.53 5.68
CA GLU A 150 19.27 -7.22 5.21
C GLU A 150 18.17 -6.14 5.26
N MET A 151 16.94 -6.48 5.65
CA MET A 151 15.79 -5.58 5.69
C MET A 151 15.01 -5.64 7.01
N ILE A 152 15.68 -5.93 8.13
CA ILE A 152 14.99 -6.15 9.43
C ILE A 152 14.19 -4.93 9.91
N HIS A 153 14.67 -3.70 9.70
CA HIS A 153 13.96 -2.46 10.03
C HIS A 153 12.71 -2.26 9.17
N TYR A 154 12.75 -2.66 7.90
CA TYR A 154 11.60 -2.68 7.02
C TYR A 154 10.59 -3.76 7.46
N GLY A 155 11.06 -5.01 7.64
CA GLY A 155 10.21 -6.12 8.10
C GLY A 155 9.49 -5.78 9.41
N MET A 156 10.22 -5.25 10.41
CA MET A 156 9.65 -4.76 11.67
C MET A 156 8.51 -3.77 11.42
N SER A 157 8.73 -2.77 10.55
CA SER A 157 7.71 -1.76 10.28
C SER A 157 6.46 -2.35 9.61
N LYS A 158 6.63 -3.32 8.72
CA LYS A 158 5.52 -4.00 8.04
C LYS A 158 4.78 -4.98 8.95
N THR A 159 5.48 -5.65 9.87
CA THR A 159 4.85 -6.45 10.94
C THR A 159 4.02 -5.56 11.88
N ALA A 160 4.54 -4.39 12.26
CA ALA A 160 3.80 -3.43 13.08
C ALA A 160 2.48 -3.00 12.43
N LEU A 161 2.43 -2.82 11.10
CA LEU A 161 1.19 -2.52 10.37
C LEU A 161 0.11 -3.59 10.53
N LEU A 162 0.49 -4.87 10.63
CA LEU A 162 -0.48 -5.96 10.85
C LEU A 162 -1.16 -5.79 12.20
N ALA A 163 -0.37 -5.50 13.26
CA ALA A 163 -0.89 -5.24 14.60
C ALA A 163 -1.76 -3.98 14.65
N VAL A 164 -1.32 -2.89 13.99
CA VAL A 164 -2.08 -1.63 13.85
C VAL A 164 -3.44 -1.89 13.19
N SER A 165 -3.45 -2.61 12.06
CA SER A 165 -4.69 -2.96 11.35
C SER A 165 -5.65 -3.74 12.24
N ARG A 166 -5.14 -4.74 12.96
CA ARG A 166 -5.95 -5.54 13.87
C ARG A 166 -6.50 -4.72 15.04
N GLY A 167 -5.70 -3.79 15.58
CA GLY A 167 -6.12 -2.87 16.63
C GLY A 167 -7.27 -1.97 16.20
N PHE A 168 -7.14 -1.29 15.06
CA PHE A 168 -8.20 -0.43 14.51
C PHE A 168 -9.44 -1.20 14.05
N ALA A 169 -9.30 -2.45 13.59
CA ALA A 169 -10.45 -3.29 13.29
C ALA A 169 -11.27 -3.61 14.55
N LYS A 170 -10.62 -3.80 15.71
CA LYS A 170 -11.32 -3.97 16.99
C LYS A 170 -12.01 -2.69 17.45
N GLU A 171 -11.37 -1.53 17.27
CA GLU A 171 -11.96 -0.22 17.58
C GLU A 171 -13.21 0.05 16.72
N ALA A 172 -13.20 -0.39 15.47
CA ALA A 172 -14.32 -0.26 14.55
C ALA A 172 -15.39 -1.36 14.69
N ALA A 173 -15.33 -2.20 15.70
CA ALA A 173 -16.26 -3.33 15.84
C ALA A 173 -17.73 -2.90 15.89
N GLY A 174 -18.57 -3.54 15.08
CA GLY A 174 -20.03 -3.27 15.04
C GLY A 174 -20.43 -2.02 14.25
N THR A 175 -19.49 -1.30 13.65
CA THR A 175 -19.76 -0.01 12.98
C THR A 175 -19.97 -0.08 11.46
N GLY A 176 -19.83 -1.25 10.84
CA GLY A 176 -19.86 -1.40 9.39
C GLY A 176 -18.55 -0.99 8.68
N VAL A 177 -17.56 -0.49 9.43
CA VAL A 177 -16.22 -0.19 8.93
C VAL A 177 -15.34 -1.44 8.97
N THR A 178 -14.56 -1.69 7.93
CA THR A 178 -13.56 -2.78 7.91
C THR A 178 -12.15 -2.23 7.82
N VAL A 179 -11.22 -2.86 8.54
CA VAL A 179 -9.79 -2.53 8.51
C VAL A 179 -9.00 -3.80 8.28
N ASN A 180 -8.20 -3.83 7.20
CA ASN A 180 -7.41 -5.00 6.83
C ASN A 180 -5.98 -4.61 6.43
N SER A 181 -5.07 -5.57 6.47
CA SER A 181 -3.77 -5.48 5.81
C SER A 181 -3.78 -6.27 4.51
N VAL A 182 -3.10 -5.75 3.49
CA VAL A 182 -2.78 -6.47 2.26
C VAL A 182 -1.28 -6.73 2.25
N ILE A 183 -0.90 -8.00 2.30
CA ILE A 183 0.50 -8.44 2.28
C ILE A 183 0.91 -8.60 0.83
N ALA A 184 1.64 -7.63 0.32
CA ALA A 184 2.19 -7.66 -1.02
C ALA A 184 3.51 -8.45 -1.05
N GLY A 185 3.67 -9.35 -2.00
CA GLY A 185 4.95 -9.97 -2.31
C GLY A 185 5.83 -9.10 -3.21
N PRO A 186 6.94 -9.64 -3.73
CA PRO A 186 7.83 -8.93 -4.65
C PRO A 186 7.06 -8.46 -5.88
N THR A 187 6.88 -7.14 -6.00
CA THR A 187 6.02 -6.54 -7.02
C THR A 187 6.85 -5.70 -7.99
N HIS A 188 6.59 -5.85 -9.30
CA HIS A 188 7.27 -5.15 -10.36
C HIS A 188 6.95 -3.64 -10.31
N THR A 189 7.90 -2.84 -9.83
CA THR A 189 7.83 -1.38 -9.78
C THR A 189 9.21 -0.81 -10.09
N GLY A 190 9.30 0.45 -10.54
CA GLY A 190 10.60 1.06 -10.83
C GLY A 190 11.59 0.99 -9.67
N GLY A 191 11.13 1.18 -8.43
CA GLY A 191 12.01 1.02 -7.26
C GLY A 191 12.45 -0.43 -7.00
N VAL A 192 11.66 -1.42 -7.43
CA VAL A 192 12.04 -2.84 -7.33
C VAL A 192 12.98 -3.24 -8.48
N GLU A 193 12.85 -2.65 -9.66
CA GLU A 193 13.82 -2.87 -10.75
C GLU A 193 15.23 -2.46 -10.31
N ASP A 194 15.38 -1.26 -9.75
CA ASP A 194 16.65 -0.78 -9.21
C ASP A 194 17.20 -1.72 -8.14
N PHE A 195 16.35 -2.15 -7.21
CA PHE A 195 16.71 -3.06 -6.12
C PHE A 195 17.13 -4.45 -6.64
N VAL A 196 16.42 -5.00 -7.62
CA VAL A 196 16.77 -6.27 -8.26
C VAL A 196 18.14 -6.17 -8.92
N HIS A 197 18.39 -5.12 -9.71
CA HIS A 197 19.68 -4.90 -10.36
C HIS A 197 20.82 -4.69 -9.37
N GLU A 198 20.57 -4.11 -8.19
CA GLU A 198 21.58 -4.02 -7.12
C GLU A 198 22.00 -5.39 -6.59
N LEU A 199 21.06 -6.34 -6.53
CA LEU A 199 21.31 -7.66 -5.96
C LEU A 199 21.90 -8.67 -6.96
N VAL A 200 21.47 -8.64 -8.22
CA VAL A 200 21.83 -9.66 -9.20
C VAL A 200 22.81 -9.19 -10.28
N GLY A 201 23.03 -7.87 -10.38
CA GLY A 201 23.96 -7.26 -11.34
C GLY A 201 23.26 -6.26 -12.28
N ARG A 202 23.89 -5.09 -12.41
CA ARG A 202 23.32 -3.97 -13.21
C ARG A 202 23.39 -4.17 -14.72
N ASP A 203 24.24 -5.09 -15.18
CA ASP A 203 24.48 -5.32 -16.60
C ASP A 203 23.54 -6.39 -17.21
N LEU A 204 22.73 -7.05 -16.38
CA LEU A 204 21.79 -8.06 -16.85
C LEU A 204 20.58 -7.42 -17.53
N PRO A 205 20.11 -7.94 -18.69
CA PRO A 205 18.81 -7.57 -19.23
C PRO A 205 17.70 -7.83 -18.20
N TRP A 206 16.66 -6.98 -18.19
CA TRP A 206 15.61 -7.05 -17.18
C TRP A 206 15.00 -8.44 -16.97
N ASP A 207 14.65 -9.12 -18.06
CA ASP A 207 14.07 -10.47 -18.01
C ASP A 207 15.00 -11.50 -17.36
N GLU A 208 16.31 -11.35 -17.51
CA GLU A 208 17.30 -12.22 -16.88
C GLU A 208 17.50 -11.84 -15.41
N ALA A 209 17.58 -10.56 -15.13
CA ALA A 209 17.69 -10.03 -13.76
C ALA A 209 16.50 -10.49 -12.90
N GLN A 210 15.28 -10.37 -13.42
CA GLN A 210 14.07 -10.83 -12.74
C GLN A 210 14.12 -12.33 -12.43
N ARG A 211 14.47 -13.17 -13.43
CA ARG A 211 14.57 -14.62 -13.23
C ARG A 211 15.64 -14.99 -12.21
N GLU A 212 16.80 -14.36 -12.29
CA GLU A 212 17.89 -14.62 -11.34
C GLU A 212 17.51 -14.17 -9.92
N PHE A 213 16.86 -13.01 -9.77
CA PHE A 213 16.35 -12.56 -8.50
C PHE A 213 15.35 -13.54 -7.90
N MET A 214 14.37 -14.00 -8.67
CA MET A 214 13.39 -14.98 -8.17
C MET A 214 14.08 -16.28 -7.76
N ARG A 215 15.02 -16.79 -8.56
CA ARG A 215 15.75 -18.01 -8.27
C ARG A 215 16.63 -17.90 -7.00
N ALA A 216 17.35 -16.79 -6.83
CA ALA A 216 18.35 -16.62 -5.78
C ALA A 216 17.75 -16.09 -4.47
N HIS A 217 16.80 -15.17 -4.54
CA HIS A 217 16.29 -14.42 -3.40
C HIS A 217 14.84 -14.75 -3.03
N ARG A 218 14.07 -15.37 -3.92
CA ARG A 218 12.66 -15.74 -3.70
C ARG A 218 12.32 -17.15 -4.18
N PRO A 219 13.15 -18.17 -3.89
CA PRO A 219 12.96 -19.51 -4.41
C PRO A 219 11.65 -20.17 -3.96
N GLN A 220 11.07 -19.74 -2.83
CA GLN A 220 9.81 -20.27 -2.32
C GLN A 220 8.57 -19.72 -3.05
N SER A 221 8.70 -18.67 -3.85
CA SER A 221 7.55 -18.11 -4.59
C SER A 221 6.94 -19.19 -5.51
N LEU A 222 5.65 -19.46 -5.36
CA LEU A 222 4.97 -20.48 -6.16
C LEU A 222 4.69 -20.00 -7.59
N ILE A 223 4.53 -18.69 -7.80
CA ILE A 223 4.31 -18.14 -9.14
C ILE A 223 5.61 -17.90 -9.93
N GLN A 224 6.77 -17.93 -9.28
CA GLN A 224 8.11 -17.81 -9.88
C GLN A 224 8.32 -16.57 -10.77
N ARG A 225 7.61 -15.48 -10.50
CA ARG A 225 7.75 -14.18 -11.15
C ARG A 225 7.43 -13.06 -10.17
N LEU A 226 7.80 -11.84 -10.52
CA LEU A 226 7.28 -10.67 -9.80
C LEU A 226 5.76 -10.56 -10.00
N ILE A 227 5.12 -9.98 -8.99
CA ILE A 227 3.70 -9.66 -9.01
C ILE A 227 3.51 -8.36 -9.76
N GLU A 228 2.51 -8.26 -10.63
CA GLU A 228 2.18 -6.97 -11.24
C GLU A 228 1.41 -6.10 -10.25
N PRO A 229 1.63 -4.76 -10.24
CA PRO A 229 0.93 -3.84 -9.34
C PRO A 229 -0.59 -3.96 -9.41
N GLU A 230 -1.13 -4.30 -10.56
CA GLU A 230 -2.56 -4.51 -10.80
C GLU A 230 -3.11 -5.71 -10.03
N GLU A 231 -2.31 -6.75 -9.79
CA GLU A 231 -2.73 -7.92 -9.01
C GLU A 231 -2.95 -7.54 -7.54
N ILE A 232 -2.11 -6.65 -6.99
CA ILE A 232 -2.33 -6.06 -5.66
C ILE A 232 -3.59 -5.17 -5.67
N ALA A 233 -3.73 -4.34 -6.71
CA ALA A 233 -4.87 -3.44 -6.84
C ALA A 233 -6.20 -4.19 -6.91
N HIS A 234 -6.28 -5.35 -7.57
CA HIS A 234 -7.48 -6.18 -7.62
C HIS A 234 -7.96 -6.59 -6.22
N MET A 235 -7.04 -7.01 -5.35
CA MET A 235 -7.38 -7.36 -3.96
C MET A 235 -7.85 -6.13 -3.18
N VAL A 236 -7.18 -4.99 -3.33
CA VAL A 236 -7.58 -3.73 -2.67
C VAL A 236 -8.96 -3.28 -3.13
N VAL A 237 -9.27 -3.38 -4.43
CA VAL A 237 -10.61 -3.07 -4.97
C VAL A 237 -11.67 -3.99 -4.38
N TYR A 238 -11.39 -5.30 -4.29
CA TYR A 238 -12.30 -6.24 -3.64
C TYR A 238 -12.54 -5.88 -2.17
N LEU A 239 -11.48 -5.65 -1.39
CA LEU A 239 -11.59 -5.28 0.03
C LEU A 239 -12.26 -3.92 0.24
N SER A 240 -12.24 -3.04 -0.77
CA SER A 240 -12.95 -1.74 -0.75
C SER A 240 -14.44 -1.86 -1.04
N SER A 241 -14.89 -3.02 -1.48
CA SER A 241 -16.27 -3.23 -1.93
C SER A 241 -17.22 -3.63 -0.79
N PRO A 242 -18.55 -3.50 -1.01
CA PRO A 242 -19.55 -4.08 -0.11
C PRO A 242 -19.45 -5.60 0.01
N GLN A 243 -18.95 -6.29 -1.02
CA GLN A 243 -18.81 -7.74 -1.06
C GLN A 243 -17.81 -8.28 -0.03
N ALA A 244 -16.86 -7.43 0.41
CA ALA A 244 -15.86 -7.77 1.44
C ALA A 244 -16.29 -7.40 2.87
N SER A 245 -17.57 -7.13 3.12
CA SER A 245 -18.07 -6.64 4.43
C SER A 245 -17.82 -7.62 5.60
N ALA A 246 -17.65 -8.89 5.33
CA ALA A 246 -17.32 -9.92 6.33
C ALA A 246 -15.80 -10.07 6.56
N THR A 247 -14.95 -9.34 5.82
CA THR A 247 -13.49 -9.40 5.94
C THR A 247 -13.00 -8.18 6.70
N THR A 248 -12.64 -8.36 7.97
CA THR A 248 -12.08 -7.30 8.82
C THR A 248 -11.09 -7.84 9.83
N GLY A 249 -10.05 -7.06 10.13
CA GLY A 249 -8.96 -7.43 11.05
C GLY A 249 -8.05 -8.53 10.50
N GLY A 250 -8.16 -8.85 9.22
CA GLY A 250 -7.37 -9.86 8.53
C GLY A 250 -6.09 -9.28 7.90
N ALA A 251 -5.16 -10.21 7.63
CA ALA A 251 -3.98 -9.96 6.80
C ALA A 251 -4.11 -10.84 5.55
N VAL A 252 -4.46 -10.22 4.41
CA VAL A 252 -4.76 -10.93 3.16
C VAL A 252 -3.52 -10.94 2.28
N ARG A 253 -3.06 -12.10 1.89
CA ARG A 253 -1.83 -12.26 1.08
C ARG A 253 -2.11 -12.13 -0.41
N VAL A 254 -1.26 -11.35 -1.06
CA VAL A 254 -1.07 -11.28 -2.52
C VAL A 254 0.46 -11.36 -2.72
N ASP A 255 1.04 -12.49 -2.36
CA ASP A 255 2.48 -12.71 -2.24
C ASP A 255 3.02 -13.77 -3.20
N GLY A 256 2.19 -14.26 -4.11
CA GLY A 256 2.56 -15.31 -5.05
C GLY A 256 2.91 -16.65 -4.39
N GLY A 257 2.43 -16.86 -3.15
CA GLY A 257 2.74 -18.06 -2.37
C GLY A 257 4.17 -18.06 -1.83
N TYR A 258 4.80 -16.89 -1.68
CA TYR A 258 6.17 -16.79 -1.16
C TYR A 258 6.26 -17.17 0.33
N VAL A 259 5.30 -16.76 1.13
CA VAL A 259 5.25 -17.11 2.56
C VAL A 259 4.82 -18.57 2.70
N ASP A 260 5.73 -19.43 3.15
CA ASP A 260 5.48 -20.88 3.37
C ASP A 260 4.69 -21.08 4.66
N SER A 261 3.42 -20.70 4.63
CA SER A 261 2.45 -20.87 5.71
C SER A 261 1.05 -20.94 5.13
N ILE A 262 0.22 -21.88 5.63
CA ILE A 262 -1.20 -21.99 5.26
C ILE A 262 -2.08 -20.94 5.95
N VAL A 263 -1.55 -20.28 6.97
CA VAL A 263 -2.19 -19.16 7.69
C VAL A 263 -1.27 -17.93 7.67
N PRO A 264 -1.83 -16.70 7.68
CA PRO A 264 -1.03 -15.48 7.78
C PRO A 264 -0.27 -15.41 9.09
#